data_da10743f612ee24db403aebeb8f5a994
#
_entry.id   da10743f612ee24db403aebeb8f5a994
#
_cell.length_a   1.000
_cell.length_b   1.000
_cell.length_c   1.000
_cell.angle_alpha   90.00
_cell.angle_beta   90.00
_cell.angle_gamma   90.00
#
_symmetry.space_group_name_H-M   'P 1'
#
loop_
_entity.id
_entity.type
_entity.pdbx_description
1 polymer ?
#
loop_
_entity_poly.entity_id
_entity_poly.type
_entity_poly.pdbx_seq_one_letter_code
_entity_poly.pdbx_strand_id
1 'polypeptide(L)'
;MLLFGSPKETLDTPRLVDTHVGIHFRNWATSLIHEYTQKGFVLNDERLKNPKPLGDDYFDELLERIKDIRASEQRFYEKVKAIYATSIDYDKDNEKTKLFFKTVQNKMHYSVHSHTAAEIIDSRADATKDNMGLTSWKGAVVRKGDVDIAKNYLSKDEIEALNRIVVMYLDYAEDMAKQPSILIAVIRV
;
A
#
# COMPACT_ATOMS: atom_id res chain seq x y z
N MET A 1 -45.21 -19.18 56.06
CA MET A 1 -44.15 -19.65 55.20
C MET A 1 -44.61 -19.43 53.73
N LEU A 2 -44.31 -18.26 53.21
CA LEU A 2 -44.80 -17.80 51.93
C LEU A 2 -43.65 -17.98 50.91
N LEU A 3 -43.89 -18.82 49.91
CA LEU A 3 -42.98 -19.05 48.79
C LEU A 3 -43.25 -18.01 47.70
N PHE A 4 -42.35 -17.08 47.53
CA PHE A 4 -42.33 -16.18 46.39
C PHE A 4 -41.70 -16.90 45.16
N GLY A 5 -42.52 -17.34 44.24
CA GLY A 5 -42.09 -17.74 42.91
C GLY A 5 -41.85 -16.52 42.07
N SER A 6 -40.60 -16.25 41.68
CA SER A 6 -40.29 -15.26 40.65
C SER A 6 -40.72 -15.77 39.28
N PRO A 7 -41.49 -14.99 38.49
CA PRO A 7 -41.67 -15.29 37.08
C PRO A 7 -40.36 -14.97 36.35
N LYS A 8 -39.77 -15.97 35.74
CA LYS A 8 -38.75 -15.76 34.73
C LYS A 8 -39.47 -15.17 33.50
N GLU A 9 -39.50 -13.86 33.39
CA GLU A 9 -39.76 -13.22 32.13
C GLU A 9 -38.58 -13.57 31.19
N THR A 10 -38.80 -14.58 30.37
CA THR A 10 -38.04 -14.76 29.13
C THR A 10 -38.44 -13.62 28.22
N LEU A 11 -37.61 -12.57 28.17
CA LEU A 11 -37.66 -11.58 27.12
C LEU A 11 -37.45 -12.32 25.78
N ASP A 12 -38.58 -12.65 25.17
CA ASP A 12 -38.66 -13.16 23.82
C ASP A 12 -38.30 -11.99 22.89
N THR A 13 -37.00 -11.69 22.79
CA THR A 13 -36.49 -10.78 21.81
C THR A 13 -36.80 -11.40 20.46
N PRO A 14 -37.71 -10.81 19.65
CA PRO A 14 -38.01 -11.35 18.34
C PRO A 14 -36.71 -11.47 17.59
N ARG A 15 -36.37 -12.66 17.13
CA ARG A 15 -35.22 -12.92 16.27
C ARG A 15 -35.38 -12.08 15.01
N LEU A 16 -34.89 -10.84 15.03
CA LEU A 16 -34.72 -9.97 13.85
C LEU A 16 -33.97 -10.67 12.70
N VAL A 17 -33.45 -11.86 12.98
CA VAL A 17 -32.60 -12.66 12.13
C VAL A 17 -33.37 -13.37 11.02
N ASP A 18 -34.65 -13.63 11.19
CA ASP A 18 -35.45 -14.41 10.23
C ASP A 18 -36.47 -13.56 9.43
N THR A 19 -36.39 -12.24 9.55
CA THR A 19 -37.16 -11.35 8.69
C THR A 19 -36.52 -11.28 7.30
N HIS A 20 -37.33 -11.07 6.25
CA HIS A 20 -36.83 -10.89 4.89
C HIS A 20 -35.71 -9.82 4.80
N VAL A 21 -35.87 -8.73 5.54
CA VAL A 21 -34.85 -7.67 5.68
C VAL A 21 -33.58 -8.18 6.33
N GLY A 22 -33.70 -8.99 7.39
CA GLY A 22 -32.55 -9.59 8.10
C GLY A 22 -31.78 -10.56 7.20
N ILE A 23 -32.48 -11.34 6.36
CA ILE A 23 -31.84 -12.25 5.40
C ILE A 23 -31.07 -11.45 4.34
N HIS A 24 -31.68 -10.41 3.77
CA HIS A 24 -31.02 -9.55 2.78
C HIS A 24 -29.77 -8.86 3.37
N PHE A 25 -29.89 -8.31 4.57
CA PHE A 25 -28.74 -7.68 5.26
C PHE A 25 -27.61 -8.69 5.50
N ARG A 26 -27.93 -9.90 5.95
CA ARG A 26 -26.93 -10.95 6.19
C ARG A 26 -26.22 -11.34 4.90
N ASN A 27 -26.95 -11.56 3.83
CA ASN A 27 -26.38 -11.91 2.53
C ASN A 27 -25.46 -10.80 2.01
N TRP A 28 -25.89 -9.55 2.10
CA TRP A 28 -25.09 -8.39 1.74
C TRP A 28 -23.83 -8.29 2.58
N ALA A 29 -23.95 -8.36 3.92
CA ALA A 29 -22.81 -8.28 4.82
C ALA A 29 -21.81 -9.44 4.61
N THR A 30 -22.32 -10.67 4.40
CA THR A 30 -21.47 -11.83 4.12
C THR A 30 -20.72 -11.65 2.79
N SER A 31 -21.37 -11.11 1.76
CA SER A 31 -20.74 -10.82 0.47
C SER A 31 -19.60 -9.81 0.63
N LEU A 32 -19.81 -8.70 1.36
CA LEU A 32 -18.79 -7.70 1.63
C LEU A 32 -17.59 -8.27 2.40
N ILE A 33 -17.86 -9.05 3.46
CA ILE A 33 -16.81 -9.68 4.26
C ILE A 33 -16.02 -10.68 3.41
N HIS A 34 -16.72 -11.47 2.60
CA HIS A 34 -16.08 -12.44 1.70
C HIS A 34 -15.17 -11.75 0.68
N GLU A 35 -15.67 -10.70 0.04
CA GLU A 35 -14.88 -9.91 -0.91
C GLU A 35 -13.66 -9.28 -0.24
N TYR A 36 -13.86 -8.65 0.92
CA TYR A 36 -12.76 -8.04 1.69
C TYR A 36 -11.69 -9.06 2.10
N THR A 37 -12.10 -10.23 2.59
CA THR A 37 -11.16 -11.28 3.02
C THR A 37 -10.37 -11.89 1.87
N GLN A 38 -10.97 -11.98 0.68
CA GLN A 38 -10.28 -12.49 -0.51
C GLN A 38 -9.40 -11.46 -1.20
N LYS A 39 -9.92 -10.23 -1.38
CA LYS A 39 -9.24 -9.19 -2.18
C LYS A 39 -8.45 -8.19 -1.34
N GLY A 40 -8.79 -8.04 -0.05
CA GLY A 40 -8.23 -7.01 0.82
C GLY A 40 -8.88 -5.64 0.65
N PHE A 41 -9.89 -5.49 -0.18
CA PHE A 41 -10.65 -4.26 -0.37
C PHE A 41 -12.08 -4.53 -0.85
N VAL A 42 -12.96 -3.55 -0.63
CA VAL A 42 -14.32 -3.46 -1.21
C VAL A 42 -14.53 -2.02 -1.66
N LEU A 43 -14.95 -1.80 -2.88
CA LEU A 43 -15.19 -0.47 -3.45
C LEU A 43 -16.65 -0.33 -3.92
N ASN A 44 -17.22 0.85 -3.71
CA ASN A 44 -18.47 1.25 -4.33
C ASN A 44 -18.18 2.12 -5.55
N ASP A 45 -18.01 1.50 -6.70
CA ASP A 45 -17.61 2.14 -7.95
C ASP A 45 -18.57 3.24 -8.39
N GLU A 46 -19.90 3.02 -8.21
CA GLU A 46 -20.89 4.01 -8.60
C GLU A 46 -20.79 5.26 -7.75
N ARG A 47 -20.57 5.11 -6.44
CA ARG A 47 -20.38 6.25 -5.54
C ARG A 47 -19.10 7.00 -5.85
N LEU A 48 -18.02 6.27 -6.14
CA LEU A 48 -16.71 6.88 -6.45
C LEU A 48 -16.69 7.60 -7.80
N LYS A 49 -17.46 7.10 -8.80
CA LYS A 49 -17.57 7.74 -10.12
C LYS A 49 -18.51 8.94 -10.12
N ASN A 50 -19.46 9.00 -9.21
CA ASN A 50 -20.49 10.03 -9.14
C ASN A 50 -20.48 10.68 -7.76
N PRO A 51 -19.56 11.61 -7.47
CA PRO A 51 -19.51 12.31 -6.21
C PRO A 51 -20.73 13.21 -6.06
N LYS A 52 -21.81 12.69 -5.47
CA LYS A 52 -22.91 13.53 -4.99
C LYS A 52 -22.52 14.11 -3.63
N PRO A 53 -22.94 15.33 -3.27
CA PRO A 53 -22.50 16.03 -2.06
C PRO A 53 -23.11 15.38 -0.81
N LEU A 54 -22.58 14.25 -0.42
CA LEU A 54 -22.83 13.59 0.86
C LEU A 54 -21.52 13.55 1.64
N GLY A 55 -21.07 14.74 2.10
CA GLY A 55 -19.84 14.87 2.86
C GLY A 55 -18.59 14.95 1.99
N ASP A 56 -17.45 14.75 2.64
CA ASP A 56 -16.13 14.89 2.05
C ASP A 56 -15.90 13.95 0.86
N ASP A 57 -15.15 14.43 -0.10
CA ASP A 57 -14.75 13.63 -1.25
C ASP A 57 -13.63 12.65 -0.85
N TYR A 58 -14.00 11.39 -0.64
CA TYR A 58 -13.08 10.32 -0.30
C TYR A 58 -12.29 9.78 -1.50
N PHE A 59 -12.50 10.32 -2.71
CA PHE A 59 -11.80 9.86 -3.90
C PHE A 59 -10.31 10.16 -3.83
N ASP A 60 -9.94 11.35 -3.37
CA ASP A 60 -8.53 11.71 -3.19
C ASP A 60 -7.84 10.85 -2.13
N GLU A 61 -8.53 10.55 -1.02
CA GLU A 61 -8.02 9.60 -0.02
C GLU A 61 -7.76 8.22 -0.62
N LEU A 62 -8.70 7.71 -1.42
CA LEU A 62 -8.53 6.44 -2.10
C LEU A 62 -7.33 6.46 -3.06
N LEU A 63 -7.18 7.53 -3.84
CA LEU A 63 -6.04 7.68 -4.76
C LEU A 63 -4.70 7.69 -4.02
N GLU A 64 -4.59 8.41 -2.90
CA GLU A 64 -3.36 8.41 -2.10
C GLU A 64 -3.05 7.02 -1.53
N ARG A 65 -4.04 6.29 -1.03
CA ARG A 65 -3.86 4.90 -0.58
C ARG A 65 -3.41 3.97 -1.70
N ILE A 66 -3.97 4.11 -2.90
CA ILE A 66 -3.56 3.31 -4.08
C ILE A 66 -2.12 3.64 -4.46
N LYS A 67 -1.74 4.92 -4.49
CA LYS A 67 -0.36 5.35 -4.77
C LYS A 67 0.61 4.76 -3.74
N ASP A 68 0.26 4.80 -2.47
CA ASP A 68 1.09 4.29 -1.38
C ASP A 68 1.28 2.76 -1.47
N ILE A 69 0.21 2.02 -1.77
CA ILE A 69 0.27 0.57 -1.99
C ILE A 69 1.15 0.25 -3.21
N ARG A 70 0.98 0.98 -4.31
CA ARG A 70 1.72 0.77 -5.56
C ARG A 70 3.19 1.13 -5.42
N ALA A 71 3.50 2.18 -4.65
CA ALA A 71 4.85 2.66 -4.36
C ALA A 71 5.51 1.93 -3.18
N SER A 72 4.86 0.92 -2.58
CA SER A 72 5.51 0.11 -1.55
C SER A 72 6.72 -0.61 -2.13
N GLU A 73 7.82 -0.69 -1.38
CA GLU A 73 9.10 -1.24 -1.87
C GLU A 73 8.93 -2.64 -2.47
N GLN A 74 8.15 -3.51 -1.82
CA GLN A 74 7.91 -4.85 -2.30
C GLN A 74 7.17 -4.85 -3.65
N ARG A 75 6.09 -4.07 -3.79
CA ARG A 75 5.31 -3.99 -5.03
C ARG A 75 6.09 -3.36 -6.16
N PHE A 76 6.83 -2.31 -5.84
CA PHE A 76 7.74 -1.67 -6.78
C PHE A 76 8.78 -2.68 -7.31
N TYR A 77 9.47 -3.39 -6.41
CA TYR A 77 10.44 -4.40 -6.77
C TYR A 77 9.85 -5.50 -7.66
N GLU A 78 8.69 -6.07 -7.28
CA GLU A 78 8.01 -7.11 -8.06
C GLU A 78 7.66 -6.61 -9.47
N LYS A 79 7.15 -5.37 -9.60
CA LYS A 79 6.78 -4.78 -10.88
C LYS A 79 7.99 -4.50 -11.76
N VAL A 80 9.01 -3.86 -11.22
CA VAL A 80 10.26 -3.59 -11.97
C VAL A 80 10.91 -4.89 -12.41
N LYS A 81 10.92 -5.93 -11.54
CA LYS A 81 11.42 -7.25 -11.89
C LYS A 81 10.62 -7.89 -13.04
N ALA A 82 9.29 -7.80 -12.99
CA ALA A 82 8.43 -8.32 -14.05
C ALA A 82 8.69 -7.63 -15.39
N ILE A 83 8.84 -6.29 -15.39
CA ILE A 83 9.17 -5.51 -16.58
C ILE A 83 10.57 -5.88 -17.08
N TYR A 84 11.56 -5.95 -16.20
CA TYR A 84 12.93 -6.30 -16.58
C TYR A 84 13.04 -7.73 -17.12
N ALA A 85 12.22 -8.66 -16.62
CA ALA A 85 12.16 -10.03 -17.12
C ALA A 85 11.68 -10.15 -18.59
N THR A 86 11.08 -9.11 -19.14
CA THR A 86 10.72 -9.03 -20.57
C THR A 86 11.89 -8.62 -21.45
N SER A 87 13.02 -8.17 -20.88
CA SER A 87 14.21 -7.81 -21.64
C SER A 87 14.97 -9.06 -22.15
N ILE A 88 15.63 -8.94 -23.28
CA ILE A 88 16.38 -10.02 -23.93
C ILE A 88 17.58 -10.47 -23.06
N ASP A 89 18.14 -9.55 -22.27
CA ASP A 89 19.35 -9.77 -21.45
C ASP A 89 19.02 -10.13 -20.00
N TYR A 90 17.79 -10.55 -19.70
CA TYR A 90 17.40 -10.85 -18.32
C TYR A 90 18.06 -12.12 -17.82
N ASP A 91 18.86 -11.98 -16.75
CA ASP A 91 19.39 -13.07 -15.95
C ASP A 91 19.02 -12.85 -14.48
N LYS A 92 18.22 -13.77 -13.94
CA LYS A 92 17.65 -13.68 -12.60
C LYS A 92 18.68 -13.56 -11.48
N ASP A 93 19.82 -14.22 -11.64
CA ASP A 93 20.86 -14.35 -10.60
C ASP A 93 22.09 -13.46 -10.87
N ASN A 94 22.03 -12.62 -11.90
CA ASN A 94 23.15 -11.80 -12.30
C ASN A 94 23.36 -10.61 -11.34
N GLU A 95 24.58 -10.33 -10.97
CA GLU A 95 25.03 -9.16 -10.23
C GLU A 95 24.57 -7.86 -10.91
N LYS A 96 24.50 -7.83 -12.24
CA LYS A 96 23.98 -6.68 -13.02
C LYS A 96 22.52 -6.39 -12.71
N THR A 97 21.68 -7.41 -12.53
CA THR A 97 20.27 -7.26 -12.17
C THR A 97 20.12 -6.63 -10.78
N LYS A 98 20.90 -7.07 -9.81
CA LYS A 98 20.92 -6.49 -8.46
C LYS A 98 21.39 -5.03 -8.48
N LEU A 99 22.45 -4.74 -9.24
CA LEU A 99 22.97 -3.39 -9.41
C LEU A 99 21.93 -2.48 -10.07
N PHE A 100 21.22 -2.96 -11.08
CA PHE A 100 20.13 -2.21 -11.72
C PHE A 100 19.06 -1.78 -10.72
N PHE A 101 18.52 -2.70 -9.90
CA PHE A 101 17.51 -2.36 -8.90
C PHE A 101 18.03 -1.33 -7.90
N LYS A 102 19.24 -1.50 -7.39
CA LYS A 102 19.86 -0.55 -6.46
C LYS A 102 20.03 0.83 -7.12
N THR A 103 20.42 0.87 -8.38
CA THR A 103 20.57 2.12 -9.13
C THR A 103 19.23 2.83 -9.33
N VAL A 104 18.21 2.12 -9.72
CA VAL A 104 16.86 2.69 -9.90
C VAL A 104 16.34 3.26 -8.57
N GLN A 105 16.43 2.50 -7.49
CA GLN A 105 16.02 2.97 -6.17
C GLN A 105 16.79 4.22 -5.73
N ASN A 106 18.10 4.23 -5.88
CA ASN A 106 18.92 5.40 -5.53
C ASN A 106 18.60 6.63 -6.37
N LYS A 107 18.36 6.47 -7.68
CA LYS A 107 17.96 7.59 -8.56
C LYS A 107 16.62 8.18 -8.14
N MET A 108 15.65 7.34 -7.74
CA MET A 108 14.35 7.81 -7.24
C MET A 108 14.49 8.61 -5.95
N HIS A 109 15.24 8.11 -4.99
CA HIS A 109 15.54 8.85 -3.76
C HIS A 109 16.23 10.16 -4.08
N TYR A 110 17.26 10.12 -4.90
CA TYR A 110 18.05 11.31 -5.26
C TYR A 110 17.18 12.39 -5.95
N SER A 111 16.21 12.01 -6.77
CA SER A 111 15.33 12.96 -7.45
C SER A 111 14.39 13.73 -6.52
N VAL A 112 14.12 13.20 -5.32
CA VAL A 112 13.22 13.83 -4.34
C VAL A 112 13.98 14.74 -3.37
N HIS A 113 15.10 14.28 -2.87
CA HIS A 113 15.81 14.96 -1.75
C HIS A 113 17.33 15.05 -1.95
N SER A 114 17.82 14.84 -3.17
CA SER A 114 19.24 14.95 -3.55
C SER A 114 20.20 14.06 -2.74
N HIS A 115 19.67 12.97 -2.17
CA HIS A 115 20.44 11.98 -1.43
C HIS A 115 20.07 10.56 -1.89
N THR A 116 21.03 9.67 -1.87
CA THR A 116 20.79 8.23 -2.03
C THR A 116 20.12 7.65 -0.80
N ALA A 117 19.57 6.45 -0.90
CA ALA A 117 18.96 5.76 0.23
C ALA A 117 19.94 5.61 1.43
N ALA A 118 21.21 5.30 1.16
CA ALA A 118 22.22 5.16 2.20
C ALA A 118 22.55 6.50 2.88
N GLU A 119 22.68 7.58 2.11
CA GLU A 119 22.94 8.93 2.63
C GLU A 119 21.78 9.47 3.48
N ILE A 120 20.54 9.12 3.16
CA ILE A 120 19.39 9.46 4.00
C ILE A 120 19.49 8.77 5.36
N ILE A 121 19.76 7.47 5.37
CA ILE A 121 19.92 6.73 6.62
C ILE A 121 21.06 7.32 7.43
N ASP A 122 22.21 7.53 6.82
CA ASP A 122 23.40 8.07 7.50
C ASP A 122 23.16 9.46 8.11
N SER A 123 22.45 10.32 7.39
CA SER A 123 22.18 11.70 7.83
C SER A 123 21.05 11.85 8.84
N ARG A 124 20.10 10.91 8.87
CA ARG A 124 18.86 11.03 9.68
C ARG A 124 18.76 10.04 10.83
N ALA A 125 19.46 8.90 10.75
CA ALA A 125 19.49 7.95 11.85
C ALA A 125 20.25 8.53 13.04
N ASP A 126 19.60 8.59 14.20
CA ASP A 126 20.16 9.18 15.41
C ASP A 126 19.70 8.39 16.63
N ALA A 127 20.61 7.65 17.24
CA ALA A 127 20.33 6.83 18.40
C ALA A 127 19.88 7.64 19.65
N THR A 128 20.08 8.95 19.65
CA THR A 128 19.69 9.84 20.75
C THR A 128 18.28 10.36 20.61
N LYS A 129 17.67 10.23 19.42
CA LYS A 129 16.31 10.64 19.14
C LYS A 129 15.29 9.53 19.41
N ASP A 130 14.08 9.96 19.73
CA ASP A 130 12.94 9.03 19.80
C ASP A 130 12.81 8.24 18.49
N ASN A 131 12.58 6.94 18.62
CA ASN A 131 12.47 6.02 17.49
C ASN A 131 13.68 6.07 16.53
N MET A 132 14.86 6.43 17.01
CA MET A 132 16.10 6.54 16.22
C MET A 132 16.00 7.51 15.02
N GLY A 133 15.11 8.50 15.09
CA GLY A 133 14.87 9.47 14.01
C GLY A 133 13.94 8.97 12.90
N LEU A 134 13.35 7.77 13.04
CA LEU A 134 12.36 7.27 12.09
C LEU A 134 11.05 8.06 12.18
N THR A 135 10.45 8.33 11.05
CA THR A 135 9.12 8.97 10.92
C THR A 135 8.01 7.94 10.77
N SER A 136 8.34 6.74 10.30
CA SER A 136 7.40 5.63 10.11
C SER A 136 8.09 4.27 10.30
N TRP A 137 7.34 3.26 10.74
CA TRP A 137 7.82 1.88 10.88
C TRP A 137 6.66 0.89 10.88
N LYS A 138 6.96 -0.41 10.78
CA LYS A 138 5.95 -1.46 10.77
C LYS A 138 5.62 -1.95 12.18
N GLY A 139 4.36 -1.84 12.60
CA GLY A 139 3.88 -2.34 13.90
C GLY A 139 4.00 -1.32 15.03
N ALA A 140 3.94 -1.79 16.28
CA ALA A 140 3.89 -0.92 17.47
C ALA A 140 5.26 -0.43 17.95
N VAL A 141 6.36 -1.10 17.56
CA VAL A 141 7.73 -0.83 18.05
C VAL A 141 8.71 -0.89 16.88
N VAL A 142 9.66 0.04 16.84
CA VAL A 142 10.77 0.04 15.88
C VAL A 142 11.61 -1.23 16.03
N ARG A 143 11.87 -1.90 14.93
CA ARG A 143 12.73 -3.09 14.85
C ARG A 143 13.98 -2.80 14.05
N LYS A 144 15.02 -3.64 14.24
CA LYS A 144 16.29 -3.50 13.50
C LYS A 144 16.08 -3.40 11.97
N GLY A 145 15.16 -4.18 11.41
CA GLY A 145 14.89 -4.14 9.98
C GLY A 145 14.20 -2.84 9.51
N ASP A 146 13.59 -2.07 10.41
CA ASP A 146 12.99 -0.77 10.03
C ASP A 146 14.04 0.31 9.86
N VAL A 147 15.18 0.19 10.59
CA VAL A 147 16.29 1.16 10.59
C VAL A 147 17.04 1.17 9.25
N ASP A 148 17.08 0.05 8.56
CA ASP A 148 17.79 -0.11 7.28
C ASP A 148 16.94 0.36 6.06
N ILE A 149 15.74 0.89 6.30
CA ILE A 149 14.82 1.33 5.24
C ILE A 149 14.82 2.86 5.16
N ALA A 150 15.41 3.43 4.12
CA ALA A 150 15.50 4.88 3.93
C ALA A 150 14.13 5.59 3.92
N LYS A 151 13.11 4.96 3.35
CA LYS A 151 11.73 5.49 3.33
C LYS A 151 11.19 5.80 4.73
N ASN A 152 11.62 5.07 5.74
CA ASN A 152 11.19 5.24 7.12
C ASN A 152 11.71 6.53 7.79
N TYR A 153 12.65 7.22 7.17
CA TYR A 153 13.20 8.51 7.63
C TYR A 153 12.67 9.72 6.87
N LEU A 154 11.77 9.50 5.89
CA LEU A 154 11.25 10.57 5.07
C LEU A 154 10.08 11.29 5.77
N SER A 155 9.97 12.60 5.54
CA SER A 155 8.80 13.37 5.91
C SER A 155 7.59 12.95 5.06
N LYS A 156 6.40 13.36 5.48
CA LYS A 156 5.16 13.09 4.72
C LYS A 156 5.26 13.63 3.28
N ASP A 157 5.71 14.86 3.12
CA ASP A 157 5.83 15.50 1.80
C ASP A 157 6.86 14.79 0.91
N GLU A 158 7.98 14.34 1.49
CA GLU A 158 8.99 13.56 0.77
C GLU A 158 8.43 12.18 0.35
N ILE A 159 7.65 11.52 1.20
CA ILE A 159 6.98 10.25 0.87
C ILE A 159 5.99 10.46 -0.28
N GLU A 160 5.17 11.50 -0.23
CA GLU A 160 4.22 11.83 -1.31
C GLU A 160 4.93 12.12 -2.62
N ALA A 161 6.03 12.88 -2.60
CA ALA A 161 6.85 13.16 -3.78
C ALA A 161 7.50 11.87 -4.33
N LEU A 162 8.04 11.03 -3.47
CA LEU A 162 8.65 9.75 -3.86
C LEU A 162 7.59 8.82 -4.47
N ASN A 163 6.44 8.66 -3.83
CA ASN A 163 5.35 7.82 -4.31
C ASN A 163 4.88 8.28 -5.71
N ARG A 164 4.81 9.58 -5.96
CA ARG A 164 4.45 10.15 -7.28
C ARG A 164 5.47 9.76 -8.34
N ILE A 165 6.76 9.91 -8.06
CA ILE A 165 7.83 9.55 -9.00
C ILE A 165 7.83 8.05 -9.28
N VAL A 166 7.67 7.21 -8.25
CA VAL A 166 7.59 5.75 -8.38
C VAL A 166 6.42 5.35 -9.29
N VAL A 167 5.23 5.93 -9.09
CA VAL A 167 4.05 5.62 -9.92
C VAL A 167 4.28 6.05 -11.37
N MET A 168 4.78 7.27 -11.60
CA MET A 168 5.11 7.76 -12.95
C MET A 168 6.13 6.86 -13.65
N TYR A 169 7.18 6.45 -12.95
CA TYR A 169 8.18 5.54 -13.49
C TYR A 169 7.58 4.18 -13.87
N LEU A 170 6.74 3.60 -13.00
CA LEU A 170 6.11 2.31 -13.27
C LEU A 170 5.16 2.39 -14.46
N ASP A 171 4.36 3.46 -14.59
CA ASP A 171 3.46 3.67 -15.72
C ASP A 171 4.26 3.77 -17.03
N TYR A 172 5.32 4.57 -17.02
CA TYR A 172 6.20 4.71 -18.18
C TYR A 172 6.89 3.39 -18.55
N ALA A 173 7.42 2.67 -17.56
CA ALA A 173 8.11 1.40 -17.78
C ALA A 173 7.16 0.30 -18.29
N GLU A 174 5.92 0.25 -17.78
CA GLU A 174 4.87 -0.66 -18.26
C GLU A 174 4.50 -0.37 -19.73
N ASP A 175 4.42 0.90 -20.11
CA ASP A 175 4.12 1.27 -21.50
C ASP A 175 5.30 0.95 -22.43
N MET A 176 6.53 1.17 -21.98
CA MET A 176 7.72 0.80 -22.73
C MET A 176 7.87 -0.72 -22.89
N ALA A 177 7.47 -1.49 -21.88
CA ALA A 177 7.50 -2.96 -21.93
C ALA A 177 6.57 -3.55 -23.01
N LYS A 178 5.52 -2.81 -23.40
CA LYS A 178 4.64 -3.18 -24.52
C LYS A 178 5.32 -2.98 -25.90
N GLN A 179 6.43 -2.24 -25.94
CA GLN A 179 7.19 -1.92 -27.14
C GLN A 179 8.63 -2.45 -27.03
N PRO A 180 8.89 -3.73 -27.33
CA PRO A 180 10.17 -4.41 -27.03
C PRO A 180 11.41 -3.71 -27.61
N SER A 181 11.28 -2.98 -28.71
CA SER A 181 12.38 -2.24 -29.37
C SER A 181 12.89 -1.02 -28.58
N ILE A 182 12.08 -0.50 -27.63
CA ILE A 182 12.41 0.72 -26.85
C ILE A 182 12.88 0.36 -25.44
N LEU A 183 12.53 -0.82 -24.94
CA LEU A 183 12.87 -1.27 -23.60
C LEU A 183 14.37 -1.27 -23.31
N ILE A 184 15.19 -1.58 -24.32
CA ILE A 184 16.66 -1.58 -24.22
C ILE A 184 17.21 -0.19 -23.90
N ALA A 185 16.58 0.87 -24.41
CA ALA A 185 17.04 2.25 -24.19
C ALA A 185 16.74 2.76 -22.77
N VAL A 186 15.59 2.38 -22.21
CA VAL A 186 15.16 2.82 -20.87
C VAL A 186 15.97 2.16 -19.76
N ILE A 187 16.42 0.92 -19.95
CA ILE A 187 17.19 0.16 -18.97
C ILE A 187 18.66 0.59 -18.93
N ARG A 188 19.17 1.19 -20.01
CA ARG A 188 20.58 1.62 -20.10
C ARG A 188 20.87 3.01 -19.52
N VAL A 189 19.86 3.75 -19.04
CA VAL A 189 20.00 5.05 -18.37
C VAL A 189 20.14 4.85 -16.87
#